data_0de3f1697ca013cd12ce93ae54c99a66
#
_entry.id   0de3f1697ca013cd12ce93ae54c99a66
#
_cell.length_a   1.000
_cell.length_b   1.000
_cell.length_c   1.000
_cell.angle_alpha   90.00
_cell.angle_beta   90.00
_cell.angle_gamma   90.00
#
_symmetry.space_group_name_H-M   'P 1'
#
loop_
_entity.id
_entity.type
_entity.pdbx_description
1 polymer ?
#
loop_
_entity_poly.entity_id
_entity_poly.type
_entity_poly.pdbx_seq_one_letter_code
_entity_poly.pdbx_strand_id
1 'polypeptide(L)'
;MEKVKYLILGAGPAGLTFAGMLKQRGEESFLVLEKEQEAGGLCRSVLVDSSPFDIGGGHFLDVKRPKVTDFLFSFMPKEEWTLFQRDSRIAIKGQIVGHPLEANIWQFDVEEQIAYLSSIAKAGCNSGEEMPEKFIDWIRWKLGDKIAEGY
;
A
#
# COMPACT_ATOMS: atom_id res chain seq x y z
N MET A 1 9.10 -2.05 -38.41
CA MET A 1 9.13 -1.69 -36.95
C MET A 1 8.27 -0.45 -36.80
N GLU A 2 7.20 -0.55 -36.07
CA GLU A 2 6.31 0.58 -35.79
C GLU A 2 7.06 1.60 -34.94
N LYS A 3 7.13 2.86 -35.35
CA LYS A 3 7.78 3.92 -34.62
C LYS A 3 6.71 4.66 -33.80
N VAL A 4 6.84 4.67 -32.49
CA VAL A 4 5.96 5.43 -31.61
C VAL A 4 6.75 6.50 -30.87
N LYS A 5 6.08 7.58 -30.50
CA LYS A 5 6.67 8.69 -29.76
C LYS A 5 6.87 8.34 -28.28
N TYR A 6 5.94 7.54 -27.72
CA TYR A 6 5.99 7.08 -26.35
C TYR A 6 5.88 5.56 -26.28
N LEU A 7 6.85 4.93 -25.61
CA LEU A 7 6.80 3.52 -25.26
C LEU A 7 6.60 3.42 -23.74
N ILE A 8 5.48 2.83 -23.32
CA ILE A 8 5.11 2.67 -21.91
C ILE A 8 5.34 1.22 -21.53
N LEU A 9 6.19 0.97 -20.54
CA LEU A 9 6.50 -0.37 -20.07
C LEU A 9 5.70 -0.66 -18.80
N GLY A 10 4.75 -1.59 -18.92
CA GLY A 10 3.83 -2.01 -17.88
C GLY A 10 2.45 -1.36 -17.99
N ALA A 11 1.41 -2.20 -18.00
CA ALA A 11 0.00 -1.80 -17.99
C ALA A 11 -0.61 -1.86 -16.57
N GLY A 12 0.16 -1.50 -15.56
CA GLY A 12 -0.36 -1.21 -14.21
C GLY A 12 -1.03 0.16 -14.15
N PRO A 13 -1.59 0.58 -12.98
CA PRO A 13 -2.30 1.85 -12.83
C PRO A 13 -1.52 3.07 -13.34
N ALA A 14 -0.21 3.14 -13.07
CA ALA A 14 0.62 4.25 -13.52
C ALA A 14 0.73 4.32 -15.06
N GLY A 15 1.04 3.20 -15.72
CA GLY A 15 1.16 3.13 -17.19
C GLY A 15 -0.15 3.40 -17.89
N LEU A 16 -1.25 2.82 -17.39
CA LEU A 16 -2.59 3.04 -17.93
C LEU A 16 -3.06 4.49 -17.73
N THR A 17 -2.79 5.10 -16.58
CA THR A 17 -3.10 6.51 -16.33
C THR A 17 -2.34 7.40 -17.31
N PHE A 18 -1.04 7.15 -17.52
CA PHE A 18 -0.23 7.94 -18.45
C PHE A 18 -0.74 7.80 -19.89
N ALA A 19 -1.05 6.57 -20.33
CA ALA A 19 -1.63 6.32 -21.64
C ALA A 19 -2.98 7.04 -21.82
N GLY A 20 -3.86 6.97 -20.81
CA GLY A 20 -5.15 7.66 -20.80
C GLY A 20 -4.99 9.18 -20.91
N MET A 21 -4.03 9.77 -20.19
CA MET A 21 -3.73 11.20 -20.27
C MET A 21 -3.17 11.62 -21.62
N LEU A 22 -2.34 10.79 -22.27
CA LEU A 22 -1.88 11.03 -23.64
C LEU A 22 -3.06 11.09 -24.61
N LYS A 23 -3.95 10.09 -24.54
CA LYS A 23 -5.15 10.02 -25.37
C LYS A 23 -6.08 11.22 -25.16
N GLN A 24 -6.32 11.63 -23.92
CA GLN A 24 -7.11 12.84 -23.60
C GLN A 24 -6.52 14.12 -24.21
N ARG A 25 -5.20 14.16 -24.43
CA ARG A 25 -4.50 15.29 -25.07
C ARG A 25 -4.39 15.16 -26.58
N GLY A 26 -5.02 14.18 -27.18
CA GLY A 26 -4.98 13.93 -28.63
C GLY A 26 -3.66 13.29 -29.12
N GLU A 27 -2.84 12.78 -28.21
CA GLU A 27 -1.62 12.06 -28.58
C GLU A 27 -1.95 10.57 -28.78
N GLU A 28 -1.81 10.07 -29.99
CA GLU A 28 -2.09 8.67 -30.35
C GLU A 28 -0.82 7.85 -30.61
N SER A 29 0.34 8.52 -30.74
CA SER A 29 1.61 7.87 -31.04
C SER A 29 2.25 7.26 -29.79
N PHE A 30 1.57 6.31 -29.16
CA PHE A 30 2.11 5.57 -28.03
C PHE A 30 1.80 4.07 -28.12
N LEU A 31 2.61 3.26 -27.44
CA LEU A 31 2.43 1.82 -27.29
C LEU A 31 2.63 1.45 -25.82
N VAL A 32 1.72 0.65 -25.30
CA VAL A 32 1.84 0.06 -23.94
C VAL A 32 2.24 -1.40 -24.10
N LEU A 33 3.33 -1.81 -23.46
CA LEU A 33 3.78 -3.20 -23.39
C LEU A 33 3.58 -3.72 -21.98
N GLU A 34 2.92 -4.87 -21.86
CA GLU A 34 2.71 -5.59 -20.60
C GLU A 34 3.29 -7.00 -20.72
N LYS A 35 3.98 -7.45 -19.69
CA LYS A 35 4.58 -8.81 -19.64
C LYS A 35 3.56 -9.89 -19.29
N GLU A 36 2.52 -9.53 -18.55
CA GLU A 36 1.45 -10.42 -18.15
C GLU A 36 0.36 -10.48 -19.24
N GLN A 37 -0.49 -11.49 -19.17
CA GLN A 37 -1.61 -11.65 -20.11
C GLN A 37 -2.71 -10.61 -19.90
N GLU A 38 -2.77 -10.00 -18.73
CA GLU A 38 -3.80 -9.03 -18.33
C GLU A 38 -3.19 -7.74 -17.83
N ALA A 39 -3.82 -6.62 -18.18
CA ALA A 39 -3.49 -5.30 -17.64
C ALA A 39 -4.00 -5.16 -16.19
N GLY A 40 -3.50 -4.13 -15.47
CA GLY A 40 -3.93 -3.77 -14.11
C GLY A 40 -2.82 -3.91 -13.06
N GLY A 41 -1.75 -4.65 -13.34
CA GLY A 41 -0.63 -4.82 -12.41
C GLY A 41 -1.11 -5.38 -11.07
N LEU A 42 -0.68 -4.79 -9.95
CA LEU A 42 -1.07 -5.23 -8.60
C LEU A 42 -2.53 -4.89 -8.24
N CYS A 43 -3.22 -4.04 -9.00
CA CYS A 43 -4.65 -3.76 -8.79
C CYS A 43 -5.58 -4.82 -9.40
N ARG A 44 -5.04 -5.91 -9.92
CA ARG A 44 -5.84 -7.05 -10.38
C ARG A 44 -6.34 -7.87 -9.20
N SER A 45 -7.50 -8.49 -9.41
CA SER A 45 -8.06 -9.49 -8.50
C SER A 45 -8.21 -10.82 -9.23
N VAL A 46 -8.14 -11.92 -8.48
CA VAL A 46 -8.49 -13.25 -8.96
C VAL A 46 -9.76 -13.73 -8.26
N LEU A 47 -10.57 -14.53 -8.95
CA LEU A 47 -11.74 -15.12 -8.33
C LEU A 47 -11.36 -16.45 -7.66
N VAL A 48 -11.65 -16.55 -6.38
CA VAL A 48 -11.54 -17.79 -5.60
C VAL A 48 -12.91 -18.08 -5.00
N ASP A 49 -13.50 -19.19 -5.37
CA ASP A 49 -14.87 -19.57 -4.97
C ASP A 49 -15.90 -18.44 -5.15
N SER A 50 -15.85 -17.78 -6.32
CA SER A 50 -16.69 -16.62 -6.68
C SER A 50 -16.46 -15.34 -5.86
N SER A 51 -15.45 -15.30 -5.00
CA SER A 51 -15.04 -14.10 -4.26
C SER A 51 -13.82 -13.48 -4.91
N PRO A 52 -13.79 -12.14 -5.10
CA PRO A 52 -12.60 -11.46 -5.61
C PRO A 52 -11.53 -11.35 -4.52
N PHE A 53 -10.29 -11.72 -4.89
CA PHE A 53 -9.10 -11.57 -4.07
C PHE A 53 -8.07 -10.72 -4.80
N ASP A 54 -7.65 -9.63 -4.20
CA ASP A 54 -6.63 -8.75 -4.74
C ASP A 54 -5.26 -9.42 -4.65
N ILE A 55 -4.52 -9.48 -5.77
CA ILE A 55 -3.21 -10.13 -5.83
C ILE A 55 -2.10 -9.30 -5.17
N GLY A 56 -2.29 -8.01 -5.02
CA GLY A 56 -1.33 -7.08 -4.41
C GLY A 56 -1.72 -6.61 -3.01
N GLY A 57 -2.65 -7.30 -2.33
CA GLY A 57 -3.26 -6.86 -1.09
C GLY A 57 -4.41 -5.86 -1.33
N GLY A 58 -5.26 -5.67 -0.32
CA GLY A 58 -6.44 -4.80 -0.45
C GLY A 58 -6.06 -3.36 -0.83
N HIS A 59 -6.58 -2.89 -1.95
CA HIS A 59 -6.37 -1.54 -2.45
C HIS A 59 -7.57 -0.67 -2.13
N PHE A 60 -7.32 0.42 -1.42
CA PHE A 60 -8.34 1.38 -1.03
C PHE A 60 -8.05 2.72 -1.66
N LEU A 61 -9.08 3.38 -2.18
CA LEU A 61 -8.96 4.74 -2.68
C LEU A 61 -8.93 5.71 -1.49
N ASP A 62 -7.81 6.44 -1.34
CA ASP A 62 -7.73 7.56 -0.38
C ASP A 62 -8.38 8.80 -0.98
N VAL A 63 -9.54 9.16 -0.45
CA VAL A 63 -10.35 10.31 -0.88
C VAL A 63 -9.79 11.68 -0.46
N LYS A 64 -8.65 11.73 0.23
CA LYS A 64 -8.03 12.99 0.69
C LYS A 64 -7.42 13.82 -0.45
N ARG A 65 -7.36 13.29 -1.66
CA ARG A 65 -6.79 13.97 -2.83
C ARG A 65 -7.86 14.20 -3.91
N PRO A 66 -8.60 15.33 -3.88
CA PRO A 66 -9.72 15.59 -4.80
C PRO A 66 -9.35 15.40 -6.28
N LYS A 67 -8.19 15.90 -6.71
CA LYS A 67 -7.73 15.73 -8.10
C LYS A 67 -7.63 14.28 -8.56
N VAL A 68 -7.30 13.36 -7.64
CA VAL A 68 -7.20 11.93 -7.94
C VAL A 68 -8.60 11.31 -8.00
N THR A 69 -9.46 11.64 -7.05
CA THR A 69 -10.84 11.13 -7.02
C THR A 69 -11.64 11.65 -8.21
N ASP A 70 -11.55 12.94 -8.55
CA ASP A 70 -12.20 13.53 -9.70
C ASP A 70 -11.77 12.87 -11.01
N PHE A 71 -10.45 12.62 -11.16
CA PHE A 71 -9.92 11.90 -12.30
C PHE A 71 -10.48 10.47 -12.39
N LEU A 72 -10.49 9.70 -11.29
CA LEU A 72 -11.03 8.34 -11.28
C LEU A 72 -12.54 8.33 -11.55
N PHE A 73 -13.30 9.20 -10.92
CA PHE A 73 -14.76 9.28 -11.10
C PHE A 73 -15.19 9.80 -12.48
N SER A 74 -14.26 10.35 -13.26
CA SER A 74 -14.56 10.72 -14.66
C SER A 74 -14.79 9.51 -15.58
N PHE A 75 -14.34 8.31 -15.19
CA PHE A 75 -14.51 7.07 -15.97
C PHE A 75 -14.96 5.86 -15.13
N MET A 76 -15.00 5.99 -13.80
CA MET A 76 -15.52 4.99 -12.88
C MET A 76 -16.63 5.66 -12.06
N PRO A 77 -17.93 5.40 -12.33
CA PRO A 77 -19.04 6.09 -11.66
C PRO A 77 -18.93 6.01 -10.15
N LYS A 78 -19.16 7.12 -9.46
CA LYS A 78 -19.03 7.20 -8.00
C LYS A 78 -19.98 6.23 -7.27
N GLU A 79 -21.07 5.89 -7.91
CA GLU A 79 -22.11 4.97 -7.41
C GLU A 79 -21.62 3.52 -7.31
N GLU A 80 -20.55 3.18 -8.05
CA GLU A 80 -19.89 1.85 -7.99
C GLU A 80 -18.92 1.72 -6.81
N TRP A 81 -18.70 2.82 -6.06
CA TRP A 81 -17.78 2.86 -4.92
C TRP A 81 -18.53 2.81 -3.61
N THR A 82 -18.06 1.97 -2.70
CA THR A 82 -18.60 1.90 -1.34
C THR A 82 -17.61 2.50 -0.36
N LEU A 83 -18.08 3.42 0.47
CA LEU A 83 -17.31 3.94 1.59
C LEU A 83 -17.43 3.00 2.78
N PHE A 84 -16.30 2.58 3.33
CA PHE A 84 -16.28 1.81 4.58
C PHE A 84 -15.15 2.28 5.49
N GLN A 85 -15.34 2.05 6.78
CA GLN A 85 -14.29 2.32 7.76
C GLN A 85 -13.34 1.13 7.81
N ARG A 86 -12.06 1.38 7.58
CA ARG A 86 -11.04 0.34 7.68
C ARG A 86 -10.87 -0.11 9.13
N ASP A 87 -11.00 -1.41 9.37
CA ASP A 87 -10.65 -2.08 10.63
C ASP A 87 -9.50 -3.07 10.35
N SER A 88 -8.27 -2.59 10.50
CA SER A 88 -7.07 -3.43 10.33
C SER A 88 -6.63 -3.97 11.66
N ARG A 89 -6.29 -5.27 11.69
CA ARG A 89 -5.87 -5.97 12.89
C ARG A 89 -4.62 -6.78 12.64
N ILE A 90 -3.88 -7.05 13.69
CA ILE A 90 -2.63 -7.80 13.67
C ILE A 90 -2.83 -9.05 14.52
N ALA A 91 -2.57 -10.23 13.91
CA ALA A 91 -2.49 -11.50 14.64
C ALA A 91 -1.06 -11.67 15.16
N ILE A 92 -0.88 -11.62 16.45
CA ILE A 92 0.43 -11.70 17.10
C ILE A 92 0.33 -12.45 18.42
N LYS A 93 1.25 -13.36 18.70
CA LYS A 93 1.31 -14.14 19.94
C LYS A 93 -0.02 -14.83 20.33
N GLY A 94 -0.74 -15.35 19.34
CA GLY A 94 -2.00 -16.05 19.53
C GLY A 94 -3.21 -15.15 19.86
N GLN A 95 -3.08 -13.85 19.80
CA GLN A 95 -4.15 -12.89 19.97
C GLN A 95 -4.28 -11.94 18.79
N ILE A 96 -5.40 -11.24 18.69
CA ILE A 96 -5.65 -10.24 17.66
C ILE A 96 -5.69 -8.86 18.32
N VAL A 97 -4.80 -7.97 17.87
CA VAL A 97 -4.68 -6.60 18.37
C VAL A 97 -4.96 -5.59 17.25
N GLY A 98 -5.29 -4.36 17.62
CA GLY A 98 -5.53 -3.27 16.67
C GLY A 98 -4.27 -2.88 15.92
N HIS A 99 -4.46 -2.35 14.69
CA HIS A 99 -3.39 -1.74 13.90
C HIS A 99 -3.44 -0.20 14.03
N PRO A 100 -2.31 0.50 14.08
CA PRO A 100 -0.95 -0.03 14.14
C PRO A 100 -0.57 -0.56 15.54
N LEU A 101 0.42 -1.47 15.59
CA LEU A 101 0.80 -2.16 16.82
C LEU A 101 1.24 -1.19 17.92
N GLU A 102 2.06 -0.21 17.57
CA GLU A 102 2.61 0.79 18.50
C GLU A 102 1.54 1.65 19.18
N ALA A 103 0.39 1.84 18.56
CA ALA A 103 -0.75 2.55 19.14
C ALA A 103 -1.68 1.63 19.95
N ASN A 104 -1.48 0.32 19.87
CA ASN A 104 -2.36 -0.69 20.46
C ASN A 104 -1.67 -1.61 21.47
N ILE A 105 -0.47 -1.25 21.94
CA ILE A 105 0.31 -1.98 22.96
C ILE A 105 -0.50 -2.19 24.25
N TRP A 106 -1.40 -1.29 24.57
CA TRP A 106 -2.29 -1.36 25.74
C TRP A 106 -3.20 -2.59 25.75
N GLN A 107 -3.36 -3.30 24.63
CA GLN A 107 -4.16 -4.52 24.51
C GLN A 107 -3.41 -5.78 25.01
N PHE A 108 -2.10 -5.69 25.25
CA PHE A 108 -1.32 -6.77 25.82
C PHE A 108 -1.41 -6.76 27.36
N ASP A 109 -0.94 -7.84 28.00
CA ASP A 109 -0.72 -7.84 29.42
C ASP A 109 0.37 -6.83 29.85
N VAL A 110 0.42 -6.51 31.15
CA VAL A 110 1.31 -5.44 31.68
C VAL A 110 2.78 -5.74 31.42
N GLU A 111 3.20 -7.00 31.47
CA GLU A 111 4.59 -7.40 31.26
C GLU A 111 5.00 -7.15 29.82
N GLU A 112 4.16 -7.55 28.87
CA GLU A 112 4.37 -7.28 27.44
C GLU A 112 4.32 -5.77 27.12
N GLN A 113 3.40 -5.02 27.73
CA GLN A 113 3.36 -3.56 27.57
C GLN A 113 4.69 -2.92 27.99
N ILE A 114 5.22 -3.29 29.16
CA ILE A 114 6.50 -2.79 29.66
C ILE A 114 7.64 -3.15 28.69
N ALA A 115 7.65 -4.37 28.17
CA ALA A 115 8.68 -4.82 27.23
C ALA A 115 8.65 -4.02 25.92
N TYR A 116 7.47 -3.80 25.32
CA TYR A 116 7.31 -2.99 24.12
C TYR A 116 7.70 -1.53 24.35
N LEU A 117 7.16 -0.90 25.40
CA LEU A 117 7.43 0.50 25.69
C LEU A 117 8.90 0.76 26.03
N SER A 118 9.55 -0.17 26.74
CA SER A 118 10.98 -0.08 27.03
C SER A 118 11.83 -0.18 25.78
N SER A 119 11.45 -1.06 24.83
CA SER A 119 12.13 -1.20 23.55
C SER A 119 11.99 0.06 22.69
N ILE A 120 10.80 0.63 22.61
CA ILE A 120 10.53 1.89 21.89
C ILE A 120 11.30 3.05 22.52
N ALA A 121 11.32 3.14 23.84
CA ALA A 121 12.06 4.18 24.55
C ALA A 121 13.57 4.12 24.26
N LYS A 122 14.14 2.92 24.23
CA LYS A 122 15.56 2.73 23.83
C LYS A 122 15.81 3.16 22.38
N ALA A 123 14.92 2.80 21.44
CA ALA A 123 15.04 3.23 20.06
C ALA A 123 14.95 4.76 19.91
N GLY A 124 14.23 5.44 20.78
CA GLY A 124 14.19 6.92 20.82
C GLY A 124 15.54 7.58 21.05
N CYS A 125 16.51 6.86 21.64
CA CYS A 125 17.88 7.34 21.84
C CYS A 125 18.69 7.43 20.51
N ASN A 126 18.22 6.80 19.45
CA ASN A 126 18.86 6.85 18.12
C ASN A 126 18.54 8.15 17.35
N SER A 127 17.82 9.08 17.97
CA SER A 127 17.50 10.38 17.39
C SER A 127 18.77 11.17 17.10
N GLY A 128 18.97 11.50 15.81
CA GLY A 128 20.19 12.20 15.34
C GLY A 128 21.26 11.28 14.76
N GLU A 129 21.10 9.96 14.85
CA GLU A 129 21.96 8.99 14.16
C GLU A 129 21.53 8.84 12.68
N GLU A 130 22.44 8.31 11.86
CA GLU A 130 22.17 8.05 10.46
C GLU A 130 21.08 6.98 10.32
N MET A 131 20.09 7.25 9.45
CA MET A 131 18.97 6.34 9.21
C MET A 131 19.43 5.10 8.44
N PRO A 132 19.13 3.87 8.93
CA PRO A 132 19.48 2.64 8.24
C PRO A 132 18.85 2.52 6.86
N GLU A 133 19.57 1.93 5.91
CA GLU A 133 19.08 1.71 4.53
C GLU A 133 18.08 0.55 4.42
N LYS A 134 18.22 -0.49 5.23
CA LYS A 134 17.35 -1.68 5.19
C LYS A 134 16.12 -1.46 6.04
N PHE A 135 14.96 -1.85 5.53
CA PHE A 135 13.68 -1.64 6.20
C PHE A 135 13.62 -2.28 7.60
N ILE A 136 14.13 -3.52 7.78
CA ILE A 136 14.11 -4.17 9.09
C ILE A 136 15.01 -3.45 10.12
N ASP A 137 16.16 -2.94 9.68
CA ASP A 137 17.05 -2.19 10.54
C ASP A 137 16.47 -0.81 10.85
N TRP A 138 15.72 -0.20 9.91
CA TRP A 138 14.96 1.01 10.13
C TRP A 138 13.84 0.80 11.17
N ILE A 139 13.13 -0.34 11.13
CA ILE A 139 12.11 -0.65 12.17
C ILE A 139 12.78 -0.75 13.54
N ARG A 140 13.91 -1.45 13.67
CA ARG A 140 14.68 -1.55 14.91
C ARG A 140 15.12 -0.19 15.41
N TRP A 141 15.70 0.59 14.52
CA TRP A 141 16.19 1.94 14.81
C TRP A 141 15.06 2.88 15.26
N LYS A 142 13.88 2.77 14.66
CA LYS A 142 12.75 3.69 14.91
C LYS A 142 11.81 3.23 16.01
N LEU A 143 11.52 1.93 16.09
CA LEU A 143 10.48 1.36 16.93
C LEU A 143 11.00 0.32 17.95
N GLY A 144 12.27 -0.04 17.85
CA GLY A 144 12.94 -0.98 18.76
C GLY A 144 12.85 -2.43 18.35
N ASP A 145 13.71 -3.25 18.96
CA ASP A 145 13.87 -4.68 18.64
C ASP A 145 12.57 -5.46 18.84
N LYS A 146 11.84 -5.18 19.91
CA LYS A 146 10.62 -5.91 20.28
C LYS A 146 9.54 -5.83 19.18
N ILE A 147 9.40 -4.69 18.53
CA ILE A 147 8.48 -4.54 17.40
C ILE A 147 9.07 -5.23 16.16
N ALA A 148 10.36 -5.04 15.87
CA ALA A 148 11.01 -5.63 14.71
C ALA A 148 10.98 -7.16 14.70
N GLU A 149 11.04 -7.80 15.88
CA GLU A 149 10.98 -9.26 16.02
C GLU A 149 9.56 -9.83 15.91
N GLY A 150 8.55 -9.00 16.08
CA GLY A 150 7.13 -9.37 16.02
C GLY A 150 6.49 -9.20 14.64
N TYR A 151 7.18 -8.53 13.73
CA TYR A 151 6.71 -8.25 12.36
C TYR A 151 7.22 -9.30 11.35
#